data_9bdef492fcc6007c6f5bfb70022e36c8
#
_entry.id   9bdef492fcc6007c6f5bfb70022e36c8
#
_cell.length_a   1.000
_cell.length_b   1.000
_cell.length_c   1.000
_cell.angle_alpha   90.00
_cell.angle_beta   90.00
_cell.angle_gamma   90.00
#
_symmetry.space_group_name_H-M   'P 1'
#
loop_
_entity.id
_entity.type
_entity.pdbx_description
1 polymer ?
#
loop_
_entity_poly.entity_id
_entity_poly.type
_entity_poly.pdbx_seq_one_letter_code
_entity_poly.pdbx_strand_id
1 'polypeptide(L)'
;MKKVFYAGLLGLSLMAAITGCGVFSNGSEENGKVTIEKDKAKELQLELNLGAGELNVEKGANEWLEGSIDYNEDKLKPEVSYKLKGDKGIGVIEQENTGLLDNIKFGELKNEWNLTLSDEVPLNLVVNSGASDTNLDLKGLNLKDLDVNAGVGDITIDLSGKWKKSFDAALTLGVGQSTIILPEDVGVKIESSKGIGTANFVDFISKGNGVYVNEAYEDADVIINLKTDLGVGEVVFKIE
;
A
#
# COMPACT_ATOMS: atom_id res chain seq x y z
N MET A 1 13.60 16.00 38.46
CA MET A 1 14.26 15.10 37.51
C MET A 1 13.36 14.94 36.28
N LYS A 2 13.69 15.68 35.24
CA LYS A 2 12.90 15.67 33.97
C LYS A 2 13.48 14.60 33.06
N LYS A 3 12.69 13.59 32.70
CA LYS A 3 13.07 12.62 31.66
C LYS A 3 12.54 13.15 30.33
N VAL A 4 13.46 13.53 29.45
CA VAL A 4 13.19 13.91 28.07
C VAL A 4 13.20 12.62 27.27
N PHE A 5 12.08 12.29 26.62
CA PHE A 5 12.01 11.22 25.62
C PHE A 5 12.40 11.80 24.27
N TYR A 6 13.51 11.36 23.73
CA TYR A 6 13.87 11.57 22.34
C TYR A 6 13.23 10.45 21.50
N ALA A 7 12.28 10.82 20.67
CA ALA A 7 11.85 9.98 19.56
C ALA A 7 12.92 10.11 18.45
N GLY A 8 13.73 9.10 18.29
CA GLY A 8 14.72 9.04 17.23
C GLY A 8 14.16 8.31 16.04
N LEU A 9 13.86 9.05 14.99
CA LEU A 9 13.71 8.53 13.64
C LEU A 9 15.10 8.12 13.15
N LEU A 10 15.40 6.86 13.08
CA LEU A 10 16.59 6.33 12.42
C LEU A 10 16.15 5.34 11.36
N GLY A 11 15.97 5.87 10.15
CA GLY A 11 16.02 5.07 8.95
C GLY A 11 17.43 4.51 8.77
N LEU A 12 17.64 3.26 9.13
CA LEU A 12 18.90 2.57 8.91
C LEU A 12 18.78 1.75 7.64
N SER A 13 19.24 2.33 6.52
CA SER A 13 19.51 1.57 5.29
C SER A 13 20.67 0.62 5.55
N LEU A 14 20.36 -0.64 5.83
CA LEU A 14 21.36 -1.69 5.97
C LEU A 14 21.62 -2.31 4.58
N MET A 15 22.60 -1.77 3.85
CA MET A 15 23.20 -2.46 2.72
C MET A 15 24.00 -3.66 3.26
N ALA A 16 23.37 -4.83 3.30
CA ALA A 16 24.07 -6.08 3.49
C ALA A 16 24.41 -6.67 2.12
N ALA A 17 25.65 -6.57 1.71
CA ALA A 17 26.18 -7.36 0.60
C ALA A 17 26.11 -8.84 0.99
N ILE A 18 25.12 -9.56 0.46
CA ILE A 18 25.02 -11.01 0.61
C ILE A 18 25.37 -11.61 -0.76
N THR A 19 26.61 -12.14 -0.86
CA THR A 19 27.01 -13.05 -1.92
C THR A 19 26.29 -14.38 -1.69
N GLY A 20 25.14 -14.55 -2.30
CA GLY A 20 24.41 -15.80 -2.39
C GLY A 20 23.90 -15.93 -3.82
N CYS A 21 24.20 -17.05 -4.50
CA CYS A 21 23.70 -17.37 -5.82
C CYS A 21 22.16 -17.38 -5.82
N GLY A 22 21.54 -16.24 -6.00
CA GLY A 22 20.14 -16.09 -6.31
C GLY A 22 20.00 -15.89 -7.82
N VAL A 23 19.14 -16.65 -8.43
CA VAL A 23 18.72 -16.39 -9.81
C VAL A 23 17.99 -15.05 -9.79
N PHE A 24 18.61 -14.02 -10.32
CA PHE A 24 17.95 -12.73 -10.54
C PHE A 24 17.06 -12.90 -11.78
N SER A 25 15.76 -13.10 -11.59
CA SER A 25 14.80 -12.76 -12.61
C SER A 25 14.52 -11.27 -12.47
N ASN A 26 14.90 -10.52 -13.47
CA ASN A 26 14.82 -9.06 -13.43
C ASN A 26 13.36 -8.62 -13.58
N GLY A 27 12.87 -7.81 -12.63
CA GLY A 27 11.85 -6.86 -12.97
C GLY A 27 12.37 -5.96 -14.09
N SER A 28 11.56 -5.63 -15.06
CA SER A 28 11.96 -4.78 -16.18
C SER A 28 11.03 -3.58 -16.31
N GLU A 29 11.61 -2.45 -16.64
CA GLU A 29 10.91 -1.29 -17.19
C GLU A 29 11.44 -1.09 -18.60
N GLU A 30 10.56 -1.14 -19.57
CA GLU A 30 10.85 -0.87 -20.97
C GLU A 30 9.74 0.00 -21.55
N ASN A 31 10.10 1.21 -22.00
CA ASN A 31 9.15 2.17 -22.59
C ASN A 31 7.91 2.45 -21.72
N GLY A 32 8.10 2.63 -20.40
CA GLY A 32 7.03 2.87 -19.44
C GLY A 32 6.22 1.63 -19.07
N LYS A 33 6.51 0.45 -19.61
CA LYS A 33 5.92 -0.81 -19.16
C LYS A 33 6.76 -1.41 -18.06
N VAL A 34 6.10 -1.88 -17.02
CA VAL A 34 6.73 -2.57 -15.89
C VAL A 34 6.16 -3.98 -15.78
N THR A 35 7.04 -4.95 -15.50
CA THR A 35 6.65 -6.33 -15.34
C THR A 35 7.54 -7.01 -14.30
N ILE A 36 6.94 -7.78 -13.41
CA ILE A 36 7.62 -8.75 -12.56
C ILE A 36 7.08 -10.13 -12.97
N GLU A 37 7.92 -10.87 -13.69
CA GLU A 37 7.52 -12.16 -14.25
C GLU A 37 7.28 -13.21 -13.17
N LYS A 38 6.34 -14.13 -13.43
CA LYS A 38 6.08 -15.27 -12.56
C LYS A 38 7.23 -16.26 -12.55
N ASP A 39 7.52 -16.72 -11.35
CA ASP A 39 8.45 -17.79 -11.10
C ASP A 39 7.84 -18.84 -10.14
N LYS A 40 8.66 -19.56 -9.40
CA LYS A 40 8.21 -20.57 -8.44
C LYS A 40 7.89 -20.02 -7.03
N ALA A 41 7.75 -18.71 -6.86
CA ALA A 41 7.37 -18.12 -5.58
C ALA A 41 6.01 -18.66 -5.12
N LYS A 42 5.90 -18.92 -3.83
CA LYS A 42 4.66 -19.36 -3.16
C LYS A 42 4.07 -18.28 -2.26
N GLU A 43 4.77 -17.19 -2.09
CA GLU A 43 4.36 -15.98 -1.39
C GLU A 43 5.06 -14.79 -2.05
N LEU A 44 4.38 -13.65 -2.11
CA LEU A 44 4.95 -12.41 -2.60
C LEU A 44 5.05 -11.37 -1.49
N GLN A 45 6.09 -10.58 -1.56
CA GLN A 45 6.19 -9.29 -0.92
C GLN A 45 6.44 -8.24 -2.00
N LEU A 46 5.51 -7.33 -2.18
CA LEU A 46 5.63 -6.23 -3.14
C LEU A 46 5.64 -4.91 -2.39
N GLU A 47 6.55 -4.03 -2.78
CA GLU A 47 6.70 -2.69 -2.24
C GLU A 47 6.65 -1.68 -3.37
N LEU A 48 5.75 -0.70 -3.26
CA LEU A 48 5.52 0.37 -4.23
C LEU A 48 5.86 1.70 -3.56
N ASN A 49 6.88 2.39 -4.06
CA ASN A 49 7.38 3.63 -3.49
C ASN A 49 7.23 4.78 -4.49
N LEU A 50 6.11 5.51 -4.41
CA LEU A 50 5.80 6.65 -5.24
C LEU A 50 6.12 7.97 -4.51
N GLY A 51 6.98 8.80 -5.07
CA GLY A 51 7.29 10.12 -4.49
C GLY A 51 6.17 11.13 -4.67
N ALA A 52 5.71 11.35 -5.90
CA ALA A 52 4.61 12.25 -6.22
C ALA A 52 3.95 11.84 -7.54
N GLY A 53 2.63 11.99 -7.66
CA GLY A 53 1.86 11.66 -8.86
C GLY A 53 0.56 10.94 -8.59
N GLU A 54 0.18 10.04 -9.46
CA GLU A 54 -1.02 9.21 -9.34
C GLU A 54 -0.63 7.73 -9.26
N LEU A 55 -1.27 6.97 -8.36
CA LEU A 55 -1.08 5.54 -8.22
C LEU A 55 -2.41 4.81 -8.29
N ASN A 56 -2.57 3.98 -9.30
CA ASN A 56 -3.69 3.08 -9.47
C ASN A 56 -3.19 1.64 -9.38
N VAL A 57 -3.75 0.86 -8.46
CA VAL A 57 -3.43 -0.56 -8.29
C VAL A 57 -4.70 -1.36 -8.31
N GLU A 58 -4.73 -2.40 -9.12
CA GLU A 58 -5.86 -3.31 -9.20
C GLU A 58 -5.42 -4.78 -9.38
N LYS A 59 -6.35 -5.69 -9.21
CA LYS A 59 -6.17 -7.10 -9.51
C LYS A 59 -6.25 -7.34 -11.02
N GLY A 60 -5.47 -8.30 -11.55
CA GLY A 60 -5.66 -8.77 -12.93
C GLY A 60 -4.41 -9.12 -13.70
N ALA A 61 -3.23 -9.08 -13.08
CA ALA A 61 -1.99 -9.44 -13.74
C ALA A 61 -1.94 -10.92 -14.14
N ASN A 62 -1.40 -11.19 -15.33
CA ASN A 62 -1.00 -12.53 -15.73
C ASN A 62 0.36 -12.91 -15.16
N GLU A 63 1.22 -11.94 -14.90
CA GLU A 63 2.49 -12.04 -14.20
C GLU A 63 2.34 -11.70 -12.71
N TRP A 64 3.40 -11.67 -11.91
CA TRP A 64 3.29 -11.24 -10.51
C TRP A 64 2.82 -9.79 -10.40
N LEU A 65 3.33 -8.95 -11.29
CA LEU A 65 2.93 -7.56 -11.45
C LEU A 65 3.09 -7.17 -12.91
N GLU A 66 2.13 -6.46 -13.45
CA GLU A 66 2.17 -5.85 -14.78
C GLU A 66 1.63 -4.42 -14.69
N GLY A 67 2.02 -3.57 -15.61
CA GLY A 67 1.45 -2.24 -15.71
C GLY A 67 2.21 -1.28 -16.58
N SER A 68 1.83 0.00 -16.47
CA SER A 68 2.50 1.10 -17.12
C SER A 68 2.76 2.23 -16.14
N ILE A 69 3.89 2.89 -16.32
CA ILE A 69 4.27 4.10 -15.59
C ILE A 69 4.60 5.17 -16.60
N ASP A 70 3.72 6.18 -16.67
CA ASP A 70 3.84 7.33 -17.54
C ASP A 70 4.44 8.51 -16.80
N TYR A 71 5.61 8.97 -17.21
CA TYR A 71 6.30 10.10 -16.58
C TYR A 71 6.90 11.05 -17.62
N ASN A 72 7.09 12.32 -17.27
CA ASN A 72 7.60 13.34 -18.17
C ASN A 72 8.99 13.88 -17.80
N GLU A 73 9.61 13.37 -16.75
CA GLU A 73 10.94 13.77 -16.29
C GLU A 73 11.79 12.53 -16.02
N ASP A 74 13.01 12.47 -16.54
CA ASP A 74 13.91 11.31 -16.39
C ASP A 74 14.15 10.88 -14.92
N LYS A 75 14.13 11.85 -13.99
CA LYS A 75 14.25 11.60 -12.55
C LYS A 75 13.05 10.89 -11.91
N LEU A 76 11.95 10.78 -12.67
CA LEU A 76 10.76 10.04 -12.26
C LEU A 76 10.77 8.60 -12.81
N LYS A 77 11.81 8.23 -13.54
CA LYS A 77 11.97 6.88 -14.03
C LYS A 77 11.97 5.91 -12.86
N PRO A 78 11.07 4.89 -12.85
CA PRO A 78 11.06 3.90 -11.79
C PRO A 78 12.21 2.92 -11.92
N GLU A 79 12.73 2.48 -10.78
CA GLU A 79 13.55 1.28 -10.69
C GLU A 79 12.68 0.09 -10.31
N VAL A 80 12.78 -0.99 -11.07
CA VAL A 80 12.06 -2.23 -10.81
C VAL A 80 13.06 -3.30 -10.43
N SER A 81 12.91 -3.86 -9.25
CA SER A 81 13.75 -4.95 -8.77
C SER A 81 12.92 -6.12 -8.29
N TYR A 82 13.40 -7.33 -8.57
CA TYR A 82 12.78 -8.55 -8.08
C TYR A 82 13.84 -9.59 -7.74
N LYS A 83 13.59 -10.35 -6.67
CA LYS A 83 14.41 -11.49 -6.27
C LYS A 83 13.58 -12.58 -5.64
N LEU A 84 13.88 -13.83 -5.97
CA LEU A 84 13.34 -14.99 -5.28
C LEU A 84 14.26 -15.39 -4.12
N LYS A 85 13.74 -15.42 -2.90
CA LYS A 85 14.46 -15.88 -1.70
C LYS A 85 13.75 -17.09 -1.10
N GLY A 86 14.24 -18.28 -1.38
CA GLY A 86 13.53 -19.52 -1.05
C GLY A 86 12.24 -19.62 -1.86
N ASP A 87 11.10 -19.64 -1.18
CA ASP A 87 9.76 -19.69 -1.76
C ASP A 87 9.07 -18.29 -1.79
N LYS A 88 9.78 -17.22 -1.38
CA LYS A 88 9.25 -15.86 -1.31
C LYS A 88 9.83 -14.99 -2.43
N GLY A 89 8.96 -14.48 -3.28
CA GLY A 89 9.28 -13.44 -4.24
C GLY A 89 9.26 -12.07 -3.56
N ILE A 90 10.29 -11.27 -3.77
CA ILE A 90 10.40 -9.91 -3.20
C ILE A 90 10.61 -8.95 -4.36
N GLY A 91 9.59 -8.12 -4.63
CA GLY A 91 9.60 -7.10 -5.67
C GLY A 91 9.50 -5.70 -5.07
N VAL A 92 10.24 -4.77 -5.65
CA VAL A 92 10.19 -3.35 -5.31
C VAL A 92 10.10 -2.53 -6.59
N ILE A 93 9.15 -1.60 -6.64
CA ILE A 93 9.10 -0.56 -7.64
C ILE A 93 9.26 0.76 -6.89
N GLU A 94 10.29 1.50 -7.23
CA GLU A 94 10.61 2.76 -6.54
C GLU A 94 11.10 3.82 -7.50
N GLN A 95 10.93 5.07 -7.13
CA GLN A 95 11.55 6.20 -7.79
C GLN A 95 12.75 6.65 -6.99
N GLU A 96 13.87 6.91 -7.66
CA GLU A 96 15.04 7.48 -7.00
C GLU A 96 14.66 8.75 -6.23
N ASN A 97 15.05 8.80 -4.95
CA ASN A 97 14.74 9.91 -4.06
C ASN A 97 15.70 11.09 -4.29
N THR A 98 15.80 11.54 -5.54
CA THR A 98 16.70 12.63 -5.97
C THR A 98 16.07 13.99 -5.73
N GLY A 99 15.80 14.37 -4.46
CA GLY A 99 15.37 15.75 -4.15
C GLY A 99 14.21 16.23 -5.04
N LEU A 100 13.16 15.45 -5.18
CA LEU A 100 12.05 15.63 -6.14
C LEU A 100 11.42 17.03 -6.16
N LEU A 101 11.63 17.82 -5.12
CA LEU A 101 10.99 19.12 -4.98
C LEU A 101 11.88 20.29 -5.49
N ASP A 102 13.16 20.06 -5.81
CA ASP A 102 14.02 21.11 -6.32
C ASP A 102 13.74 21.34 -7.82
N ASN A 103 12.99 22.40 -8.13
CA ASN A 103 12.70 22.92 -9.47
C ASN A 103 11.54 22.24 -10.26
N ILE A 104 10.68 21.42 -9.64
CA ILE A 104 9.46 20.98 -10.31
C ILE A 104 8.39 22.07 -10.17
N LYS A 105 7.84 22.52 -11.29
CA LYS A 105 6.62 23.31 -11.30
C LYS A 105 5.44 22.39 -11.06
N PHE A 106 4.85 22.43 -9.87
CA PHE A 106 3.58 21.78 -9.58
C PHE A 106 2.55 22.20 -10.63
N GLY A 107 2.01 21.24 -11.37
CA GLY A 107 1.06 21.46 -12.47
C GLY A 107 1.59 21.04 -13.84
N GLU A 108 2.88 20.80 -14.01
CA GLU A 108 3.45 20.22 -15.22
C GLU A 108 3.98 18.78 -14.97
N LEU A 109 3.91 18.29 -13.72
CA LEU A 109 4.36 16.95 -13.37
C LEU A 109 3.39 15.91 -13.91
N LYS A 110 3.85 15.03 -14.81
CA LYS A 110 3.18 13.81 -15.19
C LYS A 110 3.95 12.63 -14.57
N ASN A 111 3.30 11.89 -13.72
CA ASN A 111 3.80 10.66 -13.12
C ASN A 111 2.61 9.81 -12.68
N GLU A 112 2.22 8.90 -13.54
CA GLU A 112 1.01 8.10 -13.40
C GLU A 112 1.38 6.61 -13.45
N TRP A 113 1.07 5.90 -12.39
CA TRP A 113 1.32 4.47 -12.22
C TRP A 113 0.00 3.71 -12.31
N ASN A 114 -0.12 2.86 -13.31
CA ASN A 114 -1.25 1.97 -13.50
C ASN A 114 -0.75 0.53 -13.42
N LEU A 115 -0.97 -0.11 -12.28
CA LEU A 115 -0.40 -1.41 -11.95
C LEU A 115 -1.49 -2.45 -11.69
N THR A 116 -1.27 -3.65 -12.19
CA THR A 116 -2.11 -4.82 -11.90
C THR A 116 -1.30 -5.87 -11.14
N LEU A 117 -1.94 -6.54 -10.19
CA LEU A 117 -1.32 -7.54 -9.32
C LEU A 117 -1.96 -8.91 -9.49
N SER A 118 -1.17 -9.96 -9.33
CA SER A 118 -1.65 -11.35 -9.30
C SER A 118 -2.27 -11.70 -7.95
N ASP A 119 -3.33 -12.52 -7.98
CA ASP A 119 -3.98 -13.09 -6.80
C ASP A 119 -3.66 -14.58 -6.54
N GLU A 120 -2.71 -15.14 -7.30
CA GLU A 120 -2.45 -16.59 -7.27
C GLU A 120 -1.78 -17.07 -5.98
N VAL A 121 -0.94 -16.24 -5.36
CA VAL A 121 -0.22 -16.58 -4.12
C VAL A 121 -0.47 -15.53 -3.03
N PRO A 122 -0.28 -15.86 -1.74
CA PRO A 122 -0.40 -14.88 -0.67
C PRO A 122 0.51 -13.67 -0.89
N LEU A 123 -0.04 -12.48 -0.70
CA LEU A 123 0.60 -11.20 -0.96
C LEU A 123 0.74 -10.36 0.32
N ASN A 124 1.96 -9.94 0.62
CA ASN A 124 2.24 -8.83 1.54
C ASN A 124 2.49 -7.59 0.67
N LEU A 125 1.61 -6.61 0.75
CA LEU A 125 1.68 -5.38 -0.05
C LEU A 125 2.04 -4.19 0.83
N VAL A 126 3.10 -3.49 0.46
CA VAL A 126 3.50 -2.22 1.07
C VAL A 126 3.38 -1.12 0.02
N VAL A 127 2.68 -0.05 0.36
CA VAL A 127 2.50 1.12 -0.50
C VAL A 127 2.96 2.36 0.26
N ASN A 128 3.99 3.01 -0.25
CA ASN A 128 4.48 4.28 0.28
C ASN A 128 4.24 5.36 -0.78
N SER A 129 3.38 6.32 -0.47
CA SER A 129 3.10 7.44 -1.37
C SER A 129 3.37 8.77 -0.68
N GLY A 130 4.07 9.67 -1.37
CA GLY A 130 4.44 10.97 -0.83
C GLY A 130 3.35 12.02 -1.03
N ALA A 131 3.35 12.71 -2.16
CA ALA A 131 2.32 13.67 -2.55
C ALA A 131 1.55 13.12 -3.76
N SER A 132 0.49 12.39 -3.54
CA SER A 132 -0.16 11.62 -4.59
C SER A 132 -1.66 11.42 -4.38
N ASP A 133 -2.36 11.30 -5.51
CA ASP A 133 -3.68 10.70 -5.53
C ASP A 133 -3.51 9.18 -5.70
N THR A 134 -4.10 8.42 -4.78
CA THR A 134 -3.86 6.96 -4.71
C THR A 134 -5.18 6.21 -4.72
N ASN A 135 -5.33 5.28 -5.64
CA ASN A 135 -6.49 4.41 -5.75
C ASN A 135 -6.05 2.94 -5.73
N LEU A 136 -6.40 2.23 -4.67
CA LEU A 136 -6.08 0.82 -4.46
C LEU A 136 -7.36 -0.01 -4.52
N ASP A 137 -7.70 -0.57 -5.68
CA ASP A 137 -8.74 -1.60 -5.81
C ASP A 137 -8.13 -2.99 -5.53
N LEU A 138 -8.19 -3.39 -4.26
CA LEU A 138 -7.55 -4.62 -3.79
C LEU A 138 -8.54 -5.80 -3.69
N LYS A 139 -9.75 -5.64 -4.20
CA LYS A 139 -10.80 -6.67 -4.18
C LYS A 139 -10.33 -7.98 -4.79
N GLY A 140 -10.48 -9.05 -4.02
CA GLY A 140 -10.18 -10.40 -4.47
C GLY A 140 -8.70 -10.73 -4.68
N LEU A 141 -7.79 -9.86 -4.25
CA LEU A 141 -6.38 -10.22 -4.08
C LEU A 141 -6.24 -11.23 -2.92
N ASN A 142 -5.18 -12.00 -2.91
CA ASN A 142 -4.88 -12.95 -1.83
C ASN A 142 -4.00 -12.27 -0.78
N LEU A 143 -4.50 -11.17 -0.18
CA LEU A 143 -3.75 -10.42 0.83
C LEU A 143 -3.49 -11.26 2.08
N LYS A 144 -2.29 -11.13 2.61
CA LYS A 144 -1.84 -11.64 3.89
C LYS A 144 -1.53 -10.50 4.85
N ASP A 145 -0.90 -9.45 4.36
CA ASP A 145 -0.64 -8.19 5.05
C ASP A 145 -0.76 -7.02 4.07
N LEU A 146 -1.26 -5.89 4.56
CA LEU A 146 -1.30 -4.63 3.84
C LEU A 146 -0.72 -3.52 4.71
N ASP A 147 0.24 -2.76 4.20
CA ASP A 147 0.79 -1.57 4.86
C ASP A 147 0.74 -0.40 3.88
N VAL A 148 -0.01 0.65 4.22
CA VAL A 148 -0.14 1.85 3.39
C VAL A 148 0.28 3.07 4.18
N ASN A 149 1.29 3.76 3.66
CA ASN A 149 1.82 5.00 4.21
C ASN A 149 1.63 6.11 3.18
N ALA A 150 0.63 6.94 3.37
CA ALA A 150 0.33 8.07 2.48
C ALA A 150 0.66 9.41 3.15
N GLY A 151 1.41 10.26 2.44
CA GLY A 151 1.80 11.57 2.93
C GLY A 151 0.72 12.63 2.74
N VAL A 152 0.55 13.14 1.53
CA VAL A 152 -0.42 14.20 1.19
C VAL A 152 -1.15 13.84 -0.09
N GLY A 153 -2.46 13.98 -0.10
CA GLY A 153 -3.33 13.75 -1.25
C GLY A 153 -4.59 12.98 -0.89
N ASP A 154 -5.34 12.65 -1.91
CA ASP A 154 -6.57 11.88 -1.74
C ASP A 154 -6.27 10.38 -1.91
N ILE A 155 -6.84 9.56 -1.05
CA ILE A 155 -6.64 8.12 -1.11
C ILE A 155 -7.96 7.36 -1.04
N THR A 156 -8.13 6.42 -1.95
CA THR A 156 -9.20 5.42 -1.91
C THR A 156 -8.60 4.03 -1.79
N ILE A 157 -9.04 3.27 -0.79
CA ILE A 157 -8.65 1.86 -0.61
C ILE A 157 -9.91 1.02 -0.59
N ASP A 158 -10.06 0.17 -1.58
CA ASP A 158 -11.19 -0.73 -1.71
C ASP A 158 -10.78 -2.16 -1.32
N LEU A 159 -11.23 -2.57 -0.14
CA LEU A 159 -11.09 -3.92 0.41
C LEU A 159 -12.44 -4.66 0.42
N SER A 160 -13.45 -4.16 -0.26
CA SER A 160 -14.73 -4.84 -0.38
C SER A 160 -14.60 -6.17 -1.13
N GLY A 161 -15.65 -6.95 -1.19
CA GLY A 161 -15.66 -8.23 -1.87
C GLY A 161 -15.41 -9.42 -0.94
N LYS A 162 -15.12 -10.59 -1.52
CA LYS A 162 -15.10 -11.85 -0.77
C LYS A 162 -13.69 -12.25 -0.39
N TRP A 163 -13.46 -12.38 0.90
CA TRP A 163 -12.18 -12.81 1.46
C TRP A 163 -12.27 -14.25 1.97
N LYS A 164 -11.24 -15.05 1.71
CA LYS A 164 -11.16 -16.46 2.14
C LYS A 164 -10.32 -16.67 3.39
N LYS A 165 -9.53 -15.66 3.77
CA LYS A 165 -8.62 -15.71 4.91
C LYS A 165 -8.60 -14.36 5.60
N SER A 166 -8.39 -14.38 6.89
CA SER A 166 -8.11 -13.18 7.68
C SER A 166 -6.77 -12.57 7.30
N PHE A 167 -6.67 -11.26 7.37
CA PHE A 167 -5.42 -10.53 7.20
C PHE A 167 -5.39 -9.27 8.04
N ASP A 168 -4.18 -8.74 8.24
CA ASP A 168 -3.95 -7.51 8.95
C ASP A 168 -3.66 -6.38 7.95
N ALA A 169 -4.18 -5.17 8.24
CA ALA A 169 -3.91 -3.98 7.46
C ALA A 169 -3.53 -2.82 8.39
N ALA A 170 -2.48 -2.09 8.01
CA ALA A 170 -2.03 -0.89 8.69
C ALA A 170 -2.08 0.30 7.72
N LEU A 171 -2.76 1.39 8.11
CA LEU A 171 -2.89 2.59 7.29
C LEU A 171 -2.38 3.80 8.09
N THR A 172 -1.33 4.43 7.59
CA THR A 172 -0.85 5.72 8.09
C THR A 172 -1.20 6.78 7.03
N LEU A 173 -2.20 7.60 7.33
CA LEU A 173 -2.76 8.59 6.40
C LEU A 173 -2.40 10.00 6.89
N GLY A 174 -1.59 10.71 6.11
CA GLY A 174 -1.05 12.01 6.52
C GLY A 174 -2.04 13.16 6.39
N VAL A 175 -2.11 13.83 5.24
CA VAL A 175 -2.97 15.02 5.03
C VAL A 175 -3.79 14.85 3.76
N GLY A 176 -5.12 14.94 3.86
CA GLY A 176 -6.02 14.84 2.70
C GLY A 176 -7.36 14.21 3.03
N GLN A 177 -8.03 13.73 1.99
CA GLN A 177 -9.28 12.99 2.11
C GLN A 177 -9.02 11.50 1.86
N SER A 178 -9.60 10.65 2.70
CA SER A 178 -9.43 9.21 2.58
C SER A 178 -10.77 8.48 2.60
N THR A 179 -10.93 7.52 1.70
CA THR A 179 -12.11 6.64 1.65
C THR A 179 -11.65 5.19 1.73
N ILE A 180 -12.11 4.49 2.76
CA ILE A 180 -11.79 3.08 2.99
C ILE A 180 -13.07 2.28 2.87
N ILE A 181 -13.15 1.42 1.86
CA ILE A 181 -14.31 0.60 1.55
C ILE A 181 -14.04 -0.81 2.05
N LEU A 182 -14.93 -1.34 2.85
CA LEU A 182 -14.74 -2.58 3.59
C LEU A 182 -15.91 -3.55 3.32
N PRO A 183 -15.68 -4.86 3.38
CA PRO A 183 -16.71 -5.83 3.04
C PRO A 183 -17.79 -5.96 4.11
N GLU A 184 -19.02 -6.26 3.66
CA GLU A 184 -20.16 -6.56 4.54
C GLU A 184 -20.10 -7.99 5.09
N ASP A 185 -19.70 -8.97 4.25
CA ASP A 185 -19.85 -10.42 4.49
C ASP A 185 -18.79 -11.03 5.43
N VAL A 186 -17.72 -10.30 5.79
CA VAL A 186 -16.67 -10.79 6.69
C VAL A 186 -16.50 -9.86 7.88
N GLY A 187 -15.91 -10.37 8.96
CA GLY A 187 -15.65 -9.55 10.15
C GLY A 187 -14.64 -8.43 9.86
N VAL A 188 -14.96 -7.22 10.27
CA VAL A 188 -14.05 -6.09 10.21
C VAL A 188 -13.89 -5.51 11.61
N LYS A 189 -12.63 -5.35 12.03
CA LYS A 189 -12.27 -4.61 13.24
C LYS A 189 -11.34 -3.48 12.88
N ILE A 190 -11.71 -2.27 13.24
CA ILE A 190 -10.89 -1.07 13.06
C ILE A 190 -10.43 -0.57 14.42
N GLU A 191 -9.11 -0.40 14.57
CA GLU A 191 -8.49 0.32 15.68
C GLU A 191 -7.96 1.64 15.13
N SER A 192 -8.65 2.75 15.42
CA SER A 192 -8.33 4.05 14.85
C SER A 192 -7.81 5.01 15.89
N SER A 193 -6.64 5.57 15.64
CA SER A 193 -6.15 6.79 16.27
C SER A 193 -6.31 7.95 15.27
N LYS A 194 -6.69 9.13 15.75
CA LYS A 194 -6.89 10.29 14.89
C LYS A 194 -6.17 11.52 15.41
N GLY A 195 -5.61 12.29 14.47
CA GLY A 195 -5.06 13.61 14.73
C GLY A 195 -6.13 14.72 14.68
N ILE A 196 -6.04 15.59 13.67
CA ILE A 196 -6.94 16.75 13.51
C ILE A 196 -7.86 16.53 12.32
N GLY A 197 -9.18 16.53 12.54
CA GLY A 197 -10.16 16.36 11.47
C GLY A 197 -11.32 15.47 11.87
N THR A 198 -11.96 14.86 10.85
CA THR A 198 -13.12 14.00 11.03
C THR A 198 -12.81 12.57 10.60
N ALA A 199 -13.33 11.61 11.37
CA ALA A 199 -13.36 10.22 11.02
C ALA A 199 -14.81 9.72 11.08
N ASN A 200 -15.34 9.33 9.95
CA ASN A 200 -16.72 8.87 9.80
C ASN A 200 -16.71 7.35 9.62
N PHE A 201 -17.43 6.63 10.46
CA PHE A 201 -17.55 5.18 10.44
C PHE A 201 -19.00 4.82 10.08
N VAL A 202 -19.27 4.68 8.77
CA VAL A 202 -20.63 4.41 8.26
C VAL A 202 -20.91 2.92 8.37
N ASP A 203 -22.00 2.56 9.07
CA ASP A 203 -22.44 1.18 9.33
C ASP A 203 -21.48 0.38 10.23
N PHE A 204 -20.73 1.06 11.09
CA PHE A 204 -19.89 0.44 12.12
C PHE A 204 -20.43 0.67 13.53
N ILE A 205 -20.23 -0.31 14.39
CA ILE A 205 -20.58 -0.32 15.80
C ILE A 205 -19.35 0.07 16.63
N SER A 206 -19.42 1.16 17.38
CA SER A 206 -18.35 1.57 18.28
C SER A 206 -18.29 0.66 19.51
N LYS A 207 -17.11 0.13 19.79
CA LYS A 207 -16.80 -0.63 21.02
C LYS A 207 -16.09 0.24 22.07
N GLY A 208 -15.88 1.55 21.78
CA GLY A 208 -15.15 2.50 22.61
C GLY A 208 -13.64 2.49 22.34
N ASN A 209 -12.92 3.48 22.89
CA ASN A 209 -11.47 3.63 22.80
C ASN A 209 -10.90 3.60 21.37
N GLY A 210 -11.64 4.11 20.37
CA GLY A 210 -11.21 4.11 18.97
C GLY A 210 -11.39 2.77 18.26
N VAL A 211 -12.12 1.81 18.85
CA VAL A 211 -12.39 0.52 18.26
C VAL A 211 -13.79 0.50 17.65
N TYR A 212 -13.87 0.04 16.40
CA TYR A 212 -15.11 -0.10 15.64
C TYR A 212 -15.15 -1.47 14.97
N VAL A 213 -16.33 -2.06 14.87
CA VAL A 213 -16.56 -3.35 14.20
C VAL A 213 -17.80 -3.26 13.32
N ASN A 214 -17.85 -4.07 12.25
CA ASN A 214 -19.06 -4.23 11.46
C ASN A 214 -20.01 -5.26 12.12
N GLU A 215 -21.20 -5.44 11.56
CA GLU A 215 -22.21 -6.35 12.09
C GLU A 215 -21.76 -7.82 12.05
N ALA A 216 -21.02 -8.21 11.00
CA ALA A 216 -20.54 -9.57 10.82
C ALA A 216 -19.44 -10.00 11.81
N TYR A 217 -18.77 -9.07 12.48
CA TYR A 217 -17.55 -9.32 13.24
C TYR A 217 -17.63 -10.43 14.28
N GLU A 218 -18.74 -10.51 15.04
CA GLU A 218 -18.85 -11.41 16.19
C GLU A 218 -18.99 -12.91 15.74
N ASP A 219 -19.53 -13.13 14.54
CA ASP A 219 -19.83 -14.48 14.03
C ASP A 219 -18.92 -14.88 12.84
N ALA A 220 -17.97 -14.02 12.45
CA ALA A 220 -17.16 -14.24 11.26
C ALA A 220 -15.97 -15.17 11.49
N ASP A 221 -15.80 -16.16 10.62
CA ASP A 221 -14.59 -16.99 10.55
C ASP A 221 -13.40 -16.25 9.92
N VAL A 222 -13.68 -15.25 9.09
CA VAL A 222 -12.68 -14.42 8.39
C VAL A 222 -12.78 -13.00 8.91
N ILE A 223 -11.65 -12.45 9.36
CA ILE A 223 -11.60 -11.13 9.97
C ILE A 223 -10.50 -10.29 9.30
N ILE A 224 -10.83 -9.05 8.95
CA ILE A 224 -9.88 -8.01 8.57
C ILE A 224 -9.61 -7.15 9.81
N ASN A 225 -8.37 -7.17 10.29
CA ASN A 225 -7.94 -6.30 11.38
C ASN A 225 -7.26 -5.06 10.78
N LEU A 226 -7.90 -3.91 10.92
CA LEU A 226 -7.42 -2.64 10.38
C LEU A 226 -6.94 -1.73 11.52
N LYS A 227 -5.67 -1.35 11.47
CA LYS A 227 -5.11 -0.29 12.32
C LYS A 227 -4.93 0.97 11.50
N THR A 228 -5.40 2.11 12.02
CA THR A 228 -5.30 3.36 11.29
C THR A 228 -4.76 4.48 12.17
N ASP A 229 -3.73 5.15 11.66
CA ASP A 229 -3.19 6.39 12.21
C ASP A 229 -3.52 7.53 11.25
N LEU A 230 -4.40 8.44 11.68
CA LEU A 230 -4.94 9.51 10.85
C LEU A 230 -4.31 10.84 11.26
N GLY A 231 -3.69 11.53 10.29
CA GLY A 231 -3.06 12.82 10.51
C GLY A 231 -4.05 14.00 10.51
N VAL A 232 -4.18 14.68 9.37
CA VAL A 232 -5.02 15.88 9.23
C VAL A 232 -5.95 15.75 8.02
N GLY A 233 -7.25 15.85 8.22
CA GLY A 233 -8.22 15.80 7.11
C GLY A 233 -9.49 15.06 7.45
N GLU A 234 -10.08 14.47 6.43
CA GLU A 234 -11.29 13.66 6.56
C GLU A 234 -11.03 12.23 6.12
N VAL A 235 -11.50 11.27 6.92
CA VAL A 235 -11.53 9.88 6.53
C VAL A 235 -12.94 9.31 6.67
N VAL A 236 -13.36 8.54 5.67
CA VAL A 236 -14.63 7.82 5.65
C VAL A 236 -14.35 6.33 5.55
N PHE A 237 -14.81 5.57 6.54
CA PHE A 237 -14.90 4.11 6.50
C PHE A 237 -16.33 3.75 6.18
N LYS A 238 -16.55 2.95 5.15
CA LYS A 238 -17.90 2.51 4.74
C LYS A 238 -17.91 1.02 4.36
N ILE A 239 -19.06 0.40 4.49
CA ILE A 239 -19.31 -1.00 4.12
C ILE A 239 -19.91 -1.06 2.72
N GLU A 240 -19.45 -2.00 1.89
CA GLU A 240 -20.04 -2.37 0.59
C GLU A 240 -19.98 -3.89 0.36
#